data_97376b09fcb6ff9db14639fdee0c039e
#
_entry.id   97376b09fcb6ff9db14639fdee0c039e
#
_cell.length_a   1.000
_cell.length_b   1.000
_cell.length_c   1.000
_cell.angle_alpha   90.00
_cell.angle_beta   90.00
_cell.angle_gamma   90.00
#
_symmetry.space_group_name_H-M   'P 1'
#
loop_
_entity.id
_entity.type
_entity.pdbx_description
1 polymer ?
#
loop_
_entity_poly.entity_id
_entity_poly.type
_entity_poly.pdbx_seq_one_letter_code
_entity_poly.pdbx_strand_id
1 'polypeptide(L)'
;QKHSPTLNFENVLHHAQGDYIFLSDQDDVWKTNKVATCMKWLQKYDCVISNAEVTDEHLNILFPSLFKLLHVSKNKIYNALWKNGYTGCCMAFTRCVKDAALPFPKDIPMYDIWIGNVAAFLYKVKFIDDKLIYFRRHSLTISCNGKGSRYSLYKRLMFRVSIVKNIILLIHKIKGLTTH
;
A
#
# COMPACT_ATOMS: atom_id res chain seq x y z
N GLN A 1 15.57 -2.51 19.82
CA GLN A 1 15.12 -2.68 18.43
C GLN A 1 14.25 -1.48 18.09
N LYS A 2 14.57 -0.75 17.01
CA LYS A 2 13.69 0.32 16.51
C LYS A 2 12.40 -0.34 16.01
N HIS A 3 11.28 -0.12 16.70
CA HIS A 3 9.96 -0.51 16.25
C HIS A 3 9.63 0.29 14.97
N SER A 4 9.75 -0.35 13.81
CA SER A 4 9.41 0.24 12.52
C SER A 4 8.22 -0.55 11.93
N PRO A 5 7.10 0.12 11.60
CA PRO A 5 5.98 -0.55 10.92
C PRO A 5 6.44 -1.32 9.67
N THR A 6 7.37 -0.76 8.90
CA THR A 6 7.92 -1.39 7.69
C THR A 6 8.58 -2.73 7.99
N LEU A 7 9.43 -2.81 9.03
CA LEU A 7 10.09 -4.06 9.43
C LEU A 7 9.10 -5.09 9.99
N ASN A 8 8.07 -4.64 10.72
CA ASN A 8 7.04 -5.53 11.23
C ASN A 8 6.25 -6.18 10.09
N PHE A 9 5.83 -5.37 9.10
CA PHE A 9 5.13 -5.90 7.92
C PHE A 9 6.02 -6.82 7.08
N GLU A 10 7.29 -6.49 6.90
CA GLU A 10 8.25 -7.37 6.21
C GLU A 10 8.33 -8.74 6.90
N ASN A 11 8.52 -8.75 8.22
CA ASN A 11 8.61 -9.98 9.00
C ASN A 11 7.33 -10.82 8.89
N VAL A 12 6.15 -10.21 9.03
CA VAL A 12 4.87 -10.91 8.89
C VAL A 12 4.69 -11.48 7.48
N LEU A 13 5.06 -10.72 6.45
CA LEU A 13 4.95 -11.16 5.06
C LEU A 13 5.88 -12.33 4.74
N HIS A 14 7.05 -12.43 5.36
CA HIS A 14 7.91 -13.62 5.24
C HIS A 14 7.25 -14.90 5.75
N HIS A 15 6.37 -14.79 6.75
CA HIS A 15 5.66 -15.93 7.33
C HIS A 15 4.29 -16.19 6.68
N ALA A 16 3.78 -15.26 5.87
CA ALA A 16 2.49 -15.40 5.21
C ALA A 16 2.53 -16.46 4.09
N GLN A 17 1.72 -17.52 4.22
CA GLN A 17 1.67 -18.66 3.29
C GLN A 17 0.44 -18.66 2.36
N GLY A 18 -0.51 -17.74 2.56
CA GLY A 18 -1.72 -17.64 1.75
C GLY A 18 -1.43 -17.26 0.29
N ASP A 19 -2.32 -17.63 -0.63
CA ASP A 19 -2.26 -17.22 -2.04
C ASP A 19 -2.69 -15.76 -2.23
N TYR A 20 -3.52 -15.28 -1.31
CA TYR A 20 -3.99 -13.91 -1.27
C TYR A 20 -3.68 -13.29 0.09
N ILE A 21 -3.10 -12.12 0.07
CA ILE A 21 -2.65 -11.38 1.25
C ILE A 21 -3.52 -10.14 1.41
N PHE A 22 -4.06 -9.95 2.60
CA PHE A 22 -4.82 -8.76 2.97
C PHE A 22 -4.09 -8.03 4.08
N LEU A 23 -3.71 -6.79 3.85
CA LEU A 23 -3.09 -5.99 4.90
C LEU A 23 -4.16 -5.40 5.82
N SER A 24 -3.85 -5.33 7.10
CA SER A 24 -4.73 -4.77 8.12
C SER A 24 -3.91 -3.99 9.12
N ASP A 25 -4.35 -2.79 9.45
CA ASP A 25 -3.86 -2.06 10.60
C ASP A 25 -4.72 -2.44 11.82
N GLN A 26 -4.15 -2.33 13.02
CA GLN A 26 -4.78 -2.81 14.26
C GLN A 26 -5.99 -1.99 14.71
N ASP A 27 -6.13 -0.79 14.18
CA ASP A 27 -7.13 0.21 14.56
C ASP A 27 -8.27 0.35 13.54
N ASP A 28 -8.16 -0.29 12.37
CA ASP A 28 -9.17 -0.22 11.32
C ASP A 28 -10.22 -1.34 11.44
N VAL A 29 -11.44 -1.06 10.97
CA VAL A 29 -12.53 -2.04 10.97
C VAL A 29 -12.90 -2.40 9.54
N TRP A 30 -12.80 -3.69 9.22
CA TRP A 30 -13.22 -4.21 7.93
C TRP A 30 -14.74 -4.34 7.84
N LYS A 31 -15.31 -3.94 6.70
CA LYS A 31 -16.70 -4.27 6.40
C LYS A 31 -16.82 -5.75 6.04
N THR A 32 -17.95 -6.34 6.34
CA THR A 32 -18.21 -7.79 6.18
C THR A 32 -17.99 -8.30 4.75
N ASN A 33 -18.22 -7.45 3.75
CA ASN A 33 -18.04 -7.78 2.34
C ASN A 33 -16.63 -7.53 1.78
N LYS A 34 -15.67 -7.05 2.60
CA LYS A 34 -14.33 -6.69 2.12
C LYS A 34 -13.63 -7.84 1.39
N VAL A 35 -13.52 -8.98 2.05
CA VAL A 35 -12.82 -10.13 1.49
C VAL A 35 -13.49 -10.58 0.20
N ALA A 36 -14.80 -10.80 0.22
CA ALA A 36 -15.55 -11.26 -0.96
C ALA A 36 -15.44 -10.30 -2.14
N THR A 37 -15.51 -8.99 -1.89
CA THR A 37 -15.38 -7.97 -2.95
C THR A 37 -13.98 -7.95 -3.53
N CYS A 38 -12.93 -7.93 -2.70
CA CYS A 38 -11.55 -7.95 -3.18
C CYS A 38 -11.25 -9.24 -3.96
N MET A 39 -11.71 -10.41 -3.49
CA MET A 39 -11.49 -11.70 -4.15
C MET A 39 -12.08 -11.75 -5.57
N LYS A 40 -13.24 -11.12 -5.83
CA LYS A 40 -13.79 -11.01 -7.20
C LYS A 40 -12.82 -10.30 -8.15
N TRP A 41 -12.16 -9.25 -7.69
CA TRP A 41 -11.19 -8.50 -8.49
C TRP A 41 -9.85 -9.21 -8.60
N LEU A 42 -9.40 -9.91 -7.55
CA LEU A 42 -8.16 -10.68 -7.55
C LEU A 42 -8.17 -11.88 -8.50
N GLN A 43 -9.33 -12.26 -9.05
CA GLN A 43 -9.40 -13.23 -10.17
C GLN A 43 -8.83 -12.66 -11.49
N LYS A 44 -8.72 -11.33 -11.63
CA LYS A 44 -8.31 -10.64 -12.87
C LYS A 44 -7.13 -9.70 -12.66
N TYR A 45 -6.82 -9.33 -11.43
CA TYR A 45 -5.78 -8.39 -11.04
C TYR A 45 -4.93 -9.00 -9.94
N ASP A 46 -3.69 -8.58 -9.87
CA ASP A 46 -2.73 -9.10 -8.89
C ASP A 46 -2.73 -8.28 -7.59
N CYS A 47 -3.21 -7.04 -7.66
CA CYS A 47 -3.38 -6.17 -6.49
C CYS A 47 -4.66 -5.35 -6.64
N VAL A 48 -5.41 -5.28 -5.55
CA VAL A 48 -6.63 -4.48 -5.41
C VAL A 48 -6.44 -3.48 -4.29
N ILE A 49 -6.81 -2.23 -4.55
CA ILE A 49 -6.77 -1.16 -3.56
C ILE A 49 -8.19 -0.61 -3.44
N SER A 50 -8.83 -0.87 -2.31
CA SER A 50 -10.18 -0.42 -2.02
C SER A 50 -10.20 1.01 -1.47
N ASN A 51 -11.35 1.66 -1.59
CA ASN A 51 -11.61 2.89 -0.87
C ASN A 51 -11.97 2.57 0.60
N ALA A 52 -12.06 3.63 1.42
CA ALA A 52 -12.46 3.55 2.82
C ALA A 52 -13.35 4.75 3.19
N GLU A 53 -14.14 4.61 4.24
CA GLU A 53 -14.73 5.73 4.96
C GLU A 53 -13.81 6.11 6.11
N VAL A 54 -13.57 7.41 6.28
CA VAL A 54 -12.76 7.91 7.39
C VAL A 54 -13.68 8.19 8.57
N THR A 55 -13.35 7.59 9.72
CA THR A 55 -14.19 7.66 10.91
C THR A 55 -13.41 8.17 12.14
N ASP A 56 -14.14 8.55 13.17
CA ASP A 56 -13.62 8.70 14.52
C ASP A 56 -13.49 7.33 15.24
N GLU A 57 -13.15 7.35 16.51
CA GLU A 57 -13.02 6.16 17.35
C GLU A 57 -14.36 5.42 17.58
N HIS A 58 -15.47 6.12 17.44
CA HIS A 58 -16.84 5.58 17.60
C HIS A 58 -17.48 5.15 16.26
N LEU A 59 -16.70 5.14 15.17
CA LEU A 59 -17.12 4.83 13.80
C LEU A 59 -18.11 5.86 13.21
N ASN A 60 -18.21 7.07 13.75
CA ASN A 60 -18.93 8.15 13.10
C ASN A 60 -18.13 8.61 11.86
N ILE A 61 -18.81 8.75 10.72
CA ILE A 61 -18.18 9.11 9.46
C ILE A 61 -17.74 10.58 9.48
N LEU A 62 -16.44 10.82 9.45
CA LEU A 62 -15.85 12.16 9.31
C LEU A 62 -15.72 12.57 7.84
N PHE A 63 -15.30 11.61 6.96
CA PHE A 63 -15.21 11.83 5.53
C PHE A 63 -15.71 10.58 4.79
N PRO A 64 -16.58 10.74 3.78
CA PRO A 64 -17.22 9.59 3.13
C PRO A 64 -16.30 8.86 2.14
N SER A 65 -15.09 9.34 1.88
CA SER A 65 -14.16 8.70 0.94
C SER A 65 -12.71 9.08 1.22
N LEU A 66 -11.90 8.11 1.57
CA LEU A 66 -10.45 8.26 1.75
C LEU A 66 -9.78 8.68 0.44
N PHE A 67 -10.19 8.11 -0.70
CA PHE A 67 -9.62 8.45 -2.01
C PHE A 67 -9.82 9.93 -2.35
N LYS A 68 -11.01 10.47 -2.08
CA LYS A 68 -11.30 11.91 -2.29
C LYS A 68 -10.49 12.77 -1.31
N LEU A 69 -10.45 12.41 -0.04
CA LEU A 69 -9.71 13.13 0.99
C LEU A 69 -8.21 13.22 0.67
N LEU A 70 -7.63 12.10 0.21
CA LEU A 70 -6.21 12.03 -0.11
C LEU A 70 -5.90 12.42 -1.56
N HIS A 71 -6.89 12.74 -2.39
CA HIS A 71 -6.71 12.98 -3.84
C HIS A 71 -5.90 11.85 -4.49
N VAL A 72 -6.34 10.60 -4.28
CA VAL A 72 -5.65 9.40 -4.75
C VAL A 72 -5.62 9.38 -6.27
N SER A 73 -4.43 9.23 -6.83
CA SER A 73 -4.24 9.03 -8.27
C SER A 73 -4.15 7.53 -8.59
N LYS A 74 -4.79 7.12 -9.70
CA LYS A 74 -4.64 5.75 -10.26
C LYS A 74 -3.41 5.63 -11.18
N ASN A 75 -2.69 6.72 -11.43
CA ASN A 75 -1.51 6.75 -12.30
C ASN A 75 -0.26 6.32 -11.53
N LYS A 76 0.37 5.23 -11.97
CA LYS A 76 1.55 4.67 -11.32
C LYS A 76 2.76 5.59 -11.30
N ILE A 77 2.98 6.35 -12.38
CA ILE A 77 4.11 7.29 -12.47
C ILE A 77 3.91 8.43 -11.48
N TYR A 78 2.68 8.97 -11.41
CA TYR A 78 2.34 10.01 -10.44
C TYR A 78 2.53 9.53 -9.01
N ASN A 79 2.12 8.28 -8.70
CA ASN A 79 2.27 7.70 -7.36
C ASN A 79 3.74 7.47 -6.99
N ALA A 80 4.56 7.05 -7.93
CA ALA A 80 6.00 6.85 -7.70
C ALA A 80 6.74 8.18 -7.48
N LEU A 81 6.45 9.20 -8.31
CA LEU A 81 7.26 10.42 -8.38
C LEU A 81 6.71 11.58 -7.55
N TRP A 82 5.39 11.67 -7.38
CA TRP A 82 4.78 12.88 -6.82
C TRP A 82 4.06 12.63 -5.49
N LYS A 83 2.99 11.88 -5.51
CA LYS A 83 2.15 11.66 -4.33
C LYS A 83 1.68 10.21 -4.25
N ASN A 84 2.03 9.53 -3.17
CA ASN A 84 1.58 8.17 -2.93
C ASN A 84 0.04 8.08 -2.83
N GLY A 85 -0.55 7.16 -3.56
CA GLY A 85 -1.97 6.82 -3.50
C GLY A 85 -2.24 5.45 -2.88
N TYR A 86 -1.20 4.75 -2.44
CA TYR A 86 -1.33 3.43 -1.81
C TYR A 86 -1.52 3.58 -0.31
N THR A 87 -2.51 2.87 0.23
CA THR A 87 -2.79 2.83 1.68
C THR A 87 -2.83 1.37 2.09
N GLY A 88 -1.96 0.96 3.00
CA GLY A 88 -1.70 -0.42 3.36
C GLY A 88 -2.96 -1.19 3.71
N CYS A 89 -3.75 -0.72 4.68
CA CYS A 89 -4.98 -1.38 5.11
C CYS A 89 -6.05 -1.54 4.00
N CYS A 90 -5.96 -0.74 2.92
CA CYS A 90 -6.82 -0.83 1.75
C CYS A 90 -6.34 -1.86 0.71
N MET A 91 -5.17 -2.47 0.90
CA MET A 91 -4.54 -3.35 -0.08
C MET A 91 -4.88 -4.81 0.15
N ALA A 92 -5.17 -5.51 -0.95
CA ALA A 92 -5.19 -6.96 -1.05
C ALA A 92 -4.42 -7.36 -2.32
N PHE A 93 -3.58 -8.40 -2.25
CA PHE A 93 -2.74 -8.80 -3.38
C PHE A 93 -2.40 -10.28 -3.36
N THR A 94 -1.94 -10.78 -4.51
CA THR A 94 -1.53 -12.17 -4.69
C THR A 94 -0.17 -12.46 -4.06
N ARG A 95 0.10 -13.74 -3.82
CA ARG A 95 1.42 -14.23 -3.38
C ARG A 95 2.53 -13.76 -4.32
N CYS A 96 2.31 -13.71 -5.63
CA CYS A 96 3.32 -13.24 -6.59
C CYS A 96 3.78 -11.81 -6.31
N VAL A 97 2.85 -10.91 -5.96
CA VAL A 97 3.19 -9.53 -5.56
C VAL A 97 3.99 -9.53 -4.26
N LYS A 98 3.59 -10.34 -3.26
CA LYS A 98 4.33 -10.50 -2.00
C LYS A 98 5.76 -10.94 -2.25
N ASP A 99 5.94 -12.01 -3.01
CA ASP A 99 7.25 -12.61 -3.26
C ASP A 99 8.17 -11.68 -4.05
N ALA A 100 7.61 -10.91 -5.00
CA ALA A 100 8.38 -9.90 -5.73
C ALA A 100 8.75 -8.69 -4.85
N ALA A 101 7.94 -8.36 -3.86
CA ALA A 101 8.23 -7.24 -2.96
C ALA A 101 9.28 -7.58 -1.89
N LEU A 102 9.47 -8.85 -1.57
CA LEU A 102 10.40 -9.31 -0.53
C LEU A 102 11.80 -9.68 -1.10
N PRO A 103 12.87 -9.45 -0.35
CA PRO A 103 12.93 -8.64 0.88
C PRO A 103 12.77 -7.15 0.57
N PHE A 104 12.33 -6.38 1.56
CA PHE A 104 12.21 -4.93 1.38
C PHE A 104 13.57 -4.24 1.28
N PRO A 105 13.76 -3.30 0.33
CA PRO A 105 14.95 -2.46 0.32
C PRO A 105 15.04 -1.62 1.60
N LYS A 106 16.26 -1.46 2.13
CA LYS A 106 16.49 -0.76 3.42
C LYS A 106 16.14 0.73 3.40
N ASP A 107 16.11 1.33 2.23
CA ASP A 107 15.94 2.77 2.01
C ASP A 107 14.52 3.17 1.58
N ILE A 108 13.53 2.26 1.66
CA ILE A 108 12.14 2.59 1.34
C ILE A 108 11.48 3.42 2.45
N PRO A 109 10.55 4.32 2.08
CA PRO A 109 9.88 5.17 3.07
C PRO A 109 8.88 4.40 3.95
N MET A 110 8.07 3.52 3.35
CA MET A 110 7.00 2.75 4.00
C MET A 110 6.71 1.48 3.19
N TYR A 111 6.23 0.44 3.87
CA TYR A 111 5.91 -0.86 3.26
C TYR A 111 4.83 -0.78 2.18
N ASP A 112 3.77 -0.01 2.42
CA ASP A 112 2.64 0.14 1.50
C ASP A 112 3.02 0.88 0.21
N ILE A 113 3.87 1.90 0.32
CA ILE A 113 4.44 2.60 -0.84
C ILE A 113 5.27 1.63 -1.68
N TRP A 114 6.08 0.80 -1.05
CA TRP A 114 6.93 -0.16 -1.75
C TRP A 114 6.08 -1.23 -2.44
N ILE A 115 5.23 -1.95 -1.70
CA ILE A 115 4.36 -3.00 -2.24
C ILE A 115 3.47 -2.46 -3.38
N GLY A 116 2.87 -1.28 -3.17
CA GLY A 116 2.02 -0.64 -4.17
C GLY A 116 2.75 -0.31 -5.47
N ASN A 117 4.01 0.17 -5.38
CA ASN A 117 4.83 0.43 -6.57
C ASN A 117 5.28 -0.88 -7.23
N VAL A 118 5.72 -1.90 -6.48
CA VAL A 118 6.03 -3.23 -7.05
C VAL A 118 4.83 -3.77 -7.82
N ALA A 119 3.64 -3.76 -7.20
CA ALA A 119 2.42 -4.20 -7.87
C ALA A 119 2.13 -3.38 -9.14
N ALA A 120 2.25 -2.05 -9.08
CA ALA A 120 1.90 -1.18 -10.20
C ALA A 120 2.87 -1.26 -11.40
N PHE A 121 4.15 -1.56 -11.16
CA PHE A 121 5.14 -1.62 -12.24
C PHE A 121 5.33 -3.02 -12.82
N LEU A 122 5.06 -4.08 -12.04
CA LEU A 122 5.31 -5.46 -12.46
C LEU A 122 4.03 -6.27 -12.70
N TYR A 123 2.90 -5.83 -12.17
CA TYR A 123 1.65 -6.59 -12.16
C TYR A 123 0.44 -5.73 -12.52
N LYS A 124 -0.75 -6.32 -12.49
CA LYS A 124 -2.02 -5.64 -12.77
C LYS A 124 -2.66 -5.13 -11.48
N VAL A 125 -2.81 -3.81 -11.36
CA VAL A 125 -3.42 -3.16 -10.21
C VAL A 125 -4.80 -2.62 -10.53
N LYS A 126 -5.74 -2.78 -9.61
CA LYS A 126 -7.09 -2.21 -9.67
C LYS A 126 -7.38 -1.37 -8.43
N PHE A 127 -7.72 -0.10 -8.64
CA PHE A 127 -8.35 0.74 -7.63
C PHE A 127 -9.86 0.60 -7.76
N ILE A 128 -10.54 0.27 -6.67
CA ILE A 128 -11.99 0.14 -6.60
C ILE A 128 -12.56 1.21 -5.67
N ASP A 129 -13.71 1.77 -6.06
CA ASP A 129 -14.34 2.85 -5.29
C ASP A 129 -15.19 2.32 -4.12
N ASP A 130 -15.33 0.98 -4.02
CA ASP A 130 -15.99 0.31 -2.91
C ASP A 130 -15.29 0.65 -1.59
N LYS A 131 -16.06 1.17 -0.64
CA LYS A 131 -15.60 1.56 0.69
C LYS A 131 -15.71 0.35 1.61
N LEU A 132 -14.60 -0.36 1.73
CA LEU A 132 -14.57 -1.67 2.39
C LEU A 132 -13.99 -1.63 3.80
N ILE A 133 -13.64 -0.43 4.29
CA ILE A 133 -12.98 -0.22 5.58
C ILE A 133 -13.55 1.03 6.23
N TYR A 134 -13.71 1.00 7.54
CA TYR A 134 -13.80 2.15 8.40
C TYR A 134 -12.38 2.50 8.86
N PHE A 135 -11.79 3.51 8.21
CA PHE A 135 -10.44 3.98 8.50
C PHE A 135 -10.49 4.93 9.69
N ARG A 136 -10.05 4.47 10.87
CA ARG A 136 -10.12 5.28 12.08
C ARG A 136 -9.01 6.33 12.13
N ARG A 137 -9.39 7.54 12.50
CA ARG A 137 -8.45 8.62 12.82
C ARG A 137 -8.43 8.87 14.31
N HIS A 138 -7.30 8.62 14.91
CA HIS A 138 -7.01 8.99 16.29
C HIS A 138 -6.11 10.22 16.32
N SER A 139 -6.15 10.99 17.41
CA SER A 139 -5.22 12.09 17.68
C SER A 139 -3.74 11.66 17.64
N LEU A 140 -3.48 10.36 17.89
CA LEU A 140 -2.16 9.72 17.89
C LEU A 140 -1.79 9.03 16.56
N THR A 141 -2.59 9.15 15.51
CA THR A 141 -2.31 8.46 14.22
C THR A 141 -0.97 8.91 13.66
N ILE A 142 -0.05 7.97 13.47
CA ILE A 142 1.32 8.20 12.96
C ILE A 142 1.29 8.70 11.51
N SER A 143 0.27 8.32 10.74
CA SER A 143 0.10 8.75 9.36
C SER A 143 -0.44 10.18 9.28
N CYS A 144 0.31 11.05 8.58
CA CYS A 144 -0.03 12.47 8.39
C CYS A 144 -1.13 12.67 7.33
N ASN A 145 -2.28 12.01 7.50
CA ASN A 145 -3.36 12.10 6.54
C ASN A 145 -4.07 13.47 6.66
N GLY A 146 -3.79 14.38 5.73
CA GLY A 146 -4.46 15.67 5.59
C GLY A 146 -3.75 16.90 6.19
N LYS A 147 -2.68 16.72 6.96
CA LYS A 147 -1.72 17.79 7.29
C LYS A 147 -0.44 17.54 6.51
N GLY A 148 0.23 18.57 6.04
CA GLY A 148 1.44 18.47 5.20
C GLY A 148 2.48 17.48 5.74
N SER A 149 3.30 16.93 4.85
CA SER A 149 4.32 15.95 5.20
C SER A 149 5.24 16.45 6.31
N ARG A 150 5.49 15.60 7.33
CA ARG A 150 6.48 15.87 8.40
C ARG A 150 7.94 15.88 7.90
N TYR A 151 8.15 15.43 6.66
CA TYR A 151 9.49 15.32 6.08
C TYR A 151 9.85 16.57 5.27
N SER A 152 11.13 16.99 5.37
CA SER A 152 11.68 18.05 4.53
C SER A 152 11.55 17.71 3.04
N LEU A 153 11.58 18.72 2.17
CA LEU A 153 11.53 18.53 0.72
C LEU A 153 12.66 17.61 0.23
N TYR A 154 13.88 17.79 0.77
CA TYR A 154 15.02 16.91 0.47
C TYR A 154 14.72 15.45 0.79
N LYS A 155 14.20 15.15 2.00
CA LYS A 155 13.90 13.77 2.40
C LYS A 155 12.79 13.16 1.54
N ARG A 156 11.78 13.95 1.16
CA ARG A 156 10.72 13.53 0.23
C ARG A 156 11.29 13.16 -1.15
N LEU A 157 12.23 13.97 -1.68
CA LEU A 157 12.91 13.70 -2.94
C LEU A 157 13.73 12.40 -2.84
N MET A 158 14.52 12.23 -1.77
CA MET A 158 15.30 11.00 -1.54
C MET A 158 14.42 9.75 -1.51
N PHE A 159 13.23 9.82 -0.90
CA PHE A 159 12.27 8.70 -0.93
C PHE A 159 11.80 8.37 -2.36
N ARG A 160 11.60 9.37 -3.22
CA ARG A 160 11.23 9.14 -4.62
C ARG A 160 12.36 8.50 -5.41
N VAL A 161 13.56 9.01 -5.24
CA VAL A 161 14.77 8.43 -5.85
C VAL A 161 14.95 6.98 -5.42
N SER A 162 14.79 6.68 -4.12
CA SER A 162 14.88 5.32 -3.59
C SER A 162 13.85 4.38 -4.25
N ILE A 163 12.58 4.78 -4.31
CA ILE A 163 11.53 3.96 -4.96
C ILE A 163 11.87 3.68 -6.42
N VAL A 164 12.21 4.70 -7.20
CA VAL A 164 12.52 4.55 -8.64
C VAL A 164 13.74 3.64 -8.83
N LYS A 165 14.82 3.91 -8.10
CA LYS A 165 16.05 3.10 -8.13
C LYS A 165 15.73 1.62 -7.85
N ASN A 166 15.03 1.34 -6.76
CA ASN A 166 14.76 -0.04 -6.34
C ASN A 166 13.79 -0.76 -7.30
N ILE A 167 12.81 -0.05 -7.89
CA ILE A 167 11.94 -0.62 -8.94
C ILE A 167 12.75 -0.96 -10.19
N ILE A 168 13.65 -0.09 -10.64
CA ILE A 168 14.52 -0.37 -11.80
C ILE A 168 15.40 -1.60 -11.53
N LEU A 169 16.04 -1.66 -10.37
CA LEU A 169 16.86 -2.82 -9.98
C LEU A 169 16.04 -4.12 -9.94
N LEU A 170 14.82 -4.07 -9.42
CA LEU A 170 13.94 -5.23 -9.36
C LEU A 170 13.53 -5.69 -10.76
N ILE A 171 13.18 -4.78 -11.67
CA ILE A 171 12.85 -5.09 -13.07
C ILE A 171 14.03 -5.75 -13.77
N HIS A 172 15.24 -5.23 -13.60
CA HIS A 172 16.45 -5.83 -14.19
C HIS A 172 16.71 -7.23 -13.64
N LYS A 173 16.57 -7.43 -12.32
CA LYS A 173 16.72 -8.75 -11.70
C LYS A 173 15.74 -9.77 -12.28
N ILE A 174 14.48 -9.41 -12.41
CA ILE A 174 13.44 -10.32 -12.96
C ILE A 174 13.73 -10.65 -14.43
N LYS A 175 14.08 -9.65 -15.25
CA LYS A 175 14.43 -9.88 -16.67
C LYS A 175 15.68 -10.74 -16.82
N GLY A 176 16.70 -10.56 -15.99
CA GLY A 176 17.90 -11.38 -16.01
C GLY A 176 17.65 -12.85 -15.62
N LEU A 177 16.61 -13.13 -14.82
CA LEU A 177 16.21 -14.50 -14.48
C LEU A 177 15.38 -15.20 -15.58
N THR A 178 14.78 -14.43 -16.51
CA THR A 178 14.00 -14.97 -17.62
C THR A 178 14.81 -15.23 -18.90
N THR A 179 16.11 -14.87 -18.91
CA THR A 179 17.02 -15.06 -20.06
C THR A 179 17.97 -16.27 -19.90
N HIS A 180 17.77 -17.08 -18.88
CA HIS A 180 18.43 -18.37 -18.63
C HIS A 180 17.40 -19.49 -18.52
#